data_cba5a5d87778f761abcfa1e0e459f526
#
_entry.id   cba5a5d87778f761abcfa1e0e459f526
#
_cell.length_a   1.000
_cell.length_b   1.000
_cell.length_c   1.000
_cell.angle_alpha   90.00
_cell.angle_beta   90.00
_cell.angle_gamma   90.00
#
_symmetry.space_group_name_H-M   'P 1'
#
loop_
_entity.id
_entity.type
_entity.pdbx_description
1 polymer ?
#
loop_
_entity_poly.entity_id
_entity_poly.type
_entity_poly.pdbx_seq_one_letter_code
_entity_poly.pdbx_strand_id
1 'polypeptide(L)'
;MKKMYTIFILLLGVFNLSCSESKTGTYSENKTEKNIFNTIVDTISGAKFEYNVAESTPDTFNLVHLFLPESYDAQLLNDKHPENIRNYEAADIFDLLFEGLVRIDENGKIVPGLAEKWETNKDKTKWTFHLRKGLKYSDGTPIKAEDFKTALLRILNPEIISPSTDVLFLVKNGRKFYEGKVKAEDVGIKILDNNETIELELIKPTGYFDMLMAKVEFSPLKQEFFGKLGQKYGKAPENTLYSGPYIIKSIGKRKLLLEKNKNYWNGNSVKMNKINIYGGLWDGNDYKRIAESKGIDATVVYSQFFSRAKLKNDMKETQRLSAGSSYYYVFNTKVKALSNPKVRKAIDAVMAGETRREYGFVPEYISINGKNFSALAAAESGSYHYKNIKELLDEGLKELGISKMPVLNIAIKENSIDGFSENLKKHLGIDVEVTRMSYKDLILKSRKKDFDIIENEILLGFSDPILYLERFVSDSPYNYGSYSNSKYDKLIKIASETKDINVKTDVLVKAENIYEKENPAAKMGYGEITRVILERPGIKELKLVPYGGILYLRNVNKAK
;
A
#
# COMPACT_ATOMS: atom_id res chain seq x y z
N MET A 1 -17.39 -17.92 -13.59
CA MET A 1 -16.96 -16.59 -13.12
C MET A 1 -18.09 -15.85 -12.40
N LYS A 2 -19.26 -15.54 -13.00
CA LYS A 2 -20.36 -14.84 -12.28
C LYS A 2 -20.78 -15.51 -10.94
N LYS A 3 -20.85 -16.83 -10.85
CA LYS A 3 -21.20 -17.56 -9.59
C LYS A 3 -20.14 -17.39 -8.47
N MET A 4 -18.85 -17.24 -8.82
CA MET A 4 -17.79 -16.98 -7.83
C MET A 4 -17.88 -15.58 -7.21
N TYR A 5 -18.25 -14.57 -8.00
CA TYR A 5 -18.43 -13.19 -7.50
C TYR A 5 -19.55 -13.07 -6.48
N THR A 6 -20.70 -13.72 -6.73
CA THR A 6 -21.84 -13.69 -5.82
C THR A 6 -21.51 -14.34 -4.46
N ILE A 7 -20.68 -15.36 -4.45
CA ILE A 7 -20.27 -16.09 -3.25
C ILE A 7 -19.30 -15.28 -2.40
N PHE A 8 -18.40 -14.50 -3.04
CA PHE A 8 -17.45 -13.62 -2.33
C PHE A 8 -18.15 -12.45 -1.63
N ILE A 9 -19.18 -11.88 -2.24
CA ILE A 9 -20.03 -10.84 -1.64
C ILE A 9 -20.80 -11.38 -0.43
N LEU A 10 -21.30 -12.60 -0.50
CA LEU A 10 -21.97 -13.28 0.62
C LEU A 10 -21.00 -13.55 1.79
N LEU A 11 -19.74 -13.89 1.51
CA LEU A 11 -18.73 -14.14 2.54
C LEU A 11 -18.33 -12.87 3.30
N LEU A 12 -18.21 -11.73 2.62
CA LEU A 12 -17.95 -10.43 3.26
C LEU A 12 -19.17 -9.92 4.06
N GLY A 13 -20.39 -10.18 3.59
CA GLY A 13 -21.62 -9.80 4.29
C GLY A 13 -21.81 -10.54 5.63
N VAL A 14 -21.46 -11.82 5.68
CA VAL A 14 -21.54 -12.63 6.92
C VAL A 14 -20.52 -12.17 7.97
N PHE A 15 -19.35 -11.68 7.55
CA PHE A 15 -18.31 -11.18 8.47
C PHE A 15 -18.69 -9.87 9.18
N ASN A 16 -19.45 -8.98 8.54
CA ASN A 16 -19.85 -7.71 9.16
C ASN A 16 -21.06 -7.84 10.10
N LEU A 17 -21.91 -8.87 9.94
CA LEU A 17 -23.02 -9.13 10.85
C LEU A 17 -22.58 -9.74 12.19
N SER A 18 -21.41 -10.41 12.24
CA SER A 18 -20.89 -11.00 13.49
C SER A 18 -20.15 -10.00 14.40
N CYS A 19 -19.84 -8.80 13.93
CA CYS A 19 -19.17 -7.76 14.73
C CYS A 19 -20.12 -6.85 15.52
N SER A 20 -21.46 -6.95 15.32
CA SER A 20 -22.41 -6.02 15.95
C SER A 20 -23.01 -6.44 17.29
N GLU A 21 -22.74 -7.66 17.77
CA GLU A 21 -23.27 -8.10 19.08
C GLU A 21 -22.22 -8.87 19.90
N SER A 22 -21.49 -8.18 20.77
CA SER A 22 -21.11 -8.72 22.08
C SER A 22 -20.58 -7.68 23.06
N LYS A 23 -21.44 -7.30 23.99
CA LYS A 23 -21.00 -6.89 25.33
C LYS A 23 -20.79 -8.17 26.12
N THR A 24 -19.58 -8.56 26.39
CA THR A 24 -19.06 -9.64 27.24
C THR A 24 -18.32 -10.76 26.47
N GLY A 25 -17.05 -10.86 26.78
CA GLY A 25 -16.08 -11.70 26.10
C GLY A 25 -16.27 -13.21 26.29
N THR A 26 -17.01 -13.82 25.41
CA THR A 26 -16.88 -15.24 25.07
C THR A 26 -17.53 -15.43 23.69
N TYR A 27 -16.70 -15.67 22.67
CA TYR A 27 -17.19 -16.03 21.33
C TYR A 27 -17.85 -17.41 21.38
N SER A 28 -19.17 -17.49 21.19
CA SER A 28 -19.84 -18.74 20.83
C SER A 28 -20.00 -18.79 19.30
N GLU A 29 -19.29 -19.70 18.64
CA GLU A 29 -19.41 -19.93 17.20
C GLU A 29 -20.82 -20.43 16.85
N ASN A 30 -21.48 -19.75 15.91
CA ASN A 30 -22.74 -20.23 15.36
C ASN A 30 -22.48 -21.43 14.42
N LYS A 31 -22.87 -22.63 14.83
CA LYS A 31 -22.67 -23.88 14.07
C LYS A 31 -23.28 -23.84 12.66
N THR A 32 -24.29 -23.02 12.44
CA THR A 32 -24.98 -22.90 11.15
C THR A 32 -24.14 -22.11 10.14
N GLU A 33 -23.51 -21.03 10.55
CA GLU A 33 -22.63 -20.23 9.70
C GLU A 33 -21.36 -20.98 9.30
N LYS A 34 -20.80 -21.74 10.24
CA LYS A 34 -19.64 -22.62 9.97
C LYS A 34 -19.98 -23.72 8.94
N ASN A 35 -21.17 -24.29 9.01
CA ASN A 35 -21.60 -25.30 8.04
C ASN A 35 -21.83 -24.70 6.65
N ILE A 36 -22.41 -23.51 6.55
CA ILE A 36 -22.62 -22.83 5.26
C ILE A 36 -21.26 -22.49 4.63
N PHE A 37 -20.34 -21.93 5.41
CA PHE A 37 -18.99 -21.60 4.94
C PHE A 37 -18.25 -22.85 4.43
N ASN A 38 -18.22 -23.92 5.20
CA ASN A 38 -17.59 -25.17 4.81
C ASN A 38 -18.25 -25.82 3.59
N THR A 39 -19.58 -25.78 3.48
CA THR A 39 -20.33 -26.32 2.32
C THR A 39 -20.03 -25.53 1.05
N ILE A 40 -19.91 -24.19 1.14
CA ILE A 40 -19.55 -23.35 0.00
C ILE A 40 -18.10 -23.60 -0.43
N VAL A 41 -17.19 -23.71 0.52
CA VAL A 41 -15.78 -24.03 0.28
C VAL A 41 -15.62 -25.40 -0.35
N ASP A 42 -16.30 -26.43 0.17
CA ASP A 42 -16.25 -27.79 -0.39
C ASP A 42 -16.84 -27.88 -1.80
N THR A 43 -17.84 -27.07 -2.12
CA THR A 43 -18.45 -27.03 -3.46
C THR A 43 -17.54 -26.36 -4.48
N ILE A 44 -16.71 -25.41 -4.07
CA ILE A 44 -15.73 -24.72 -4.94
C ILE A 44 -14.46 -25.56 -5.10
N SER A 45 -14.05 -26.32 -4.09
CA SER A 45 -12.79 -27.08 -4.02
C SER A 45 -12.85 -28.46 -4.67
N GLY A 46 -13.92 -28.84 -5.34
CA GLY A 46 -14.12 -30.17 -5.94
C GLY A 46 -13.03 -30.69 -6.90
N ALA A 47 -11.96 -29.95 -7.15
CA ALA A 47 -10.75 -30.41 -7.78
C ALA A 47 -9.65 -30.58 -6.71
N LYS A 48 -9.38 -31.81 -6.29
CA LYS A 48 -8.17 -32.16 -5.52
C LYS A 48 -6.94 -31.79 -6.35
N PHE A 49 -6.36 -30.63 -6.08
CA PHE A 49 -5.06 -30.29 -6.67
C PHE A 49 -3.96 -30.97 -5.87
N GLU A 50 -3.19 -31.84 -6.50
CA GLU A 50 -1.94 -32.32 -5.94
C GLU A 50 -0.87 -31.25 -6.10
N TYR A 51 -0.31 -30.83 -4.97
CA TYR A 51 0.84 -29.93 -4.94
C TYR A 51 2.11 -30.77 -4.86
N ASN A 52 2.86 -30.83 -5.95
CA ASN A 52 4.22 -31.37 -5.90
C ASN A 52 5.14 -30.33 -5.27
N VAL A 53 5.23 -30.37 -3.94
CA VAL A 53 6.19 -29.53 -3.21
C VAL A 53 7.58 -30.06 -3.47
N ALA A 54 8.50 -29.18 -3.92
CA ALA A 54 9.89 -29.52 -4.13
C ALA A 54 10.54 -29.91 -2.78
N GLU A 55 11.54 -30.80 -2.85
CA GLU A 55 12.33 -31.12 -1.67
C GLU A 55 13.05 -29.87 -1.14
N SER A 56 13.05 -29.72 0.16
CA SER A 56 13.81 -28.67 0.83
C SER A 56 15.29 -29.06 0.87
N THR A 57 16.13 -28.26 0.22
CA THR A 57 17.59 -28.44 0.20
C THR A 57 18.30 -27.24 0.83
N PRO A 58 19.59 -27.33 1.19
CA PRO A 58 20.31 -26.22 1.80
C PRO A 58 20.38 -24.95 0.95
N ASP A 59 20.19 -25.04 -0.37
CA ASP A 59 20.28 -23.94 -1.33
C ASP A 59 18.93 -23.58 -1.98
N THR A 60 17.85 -24.28 -1.59
CA THR A 60 16.49 -24.05 -2.11
C THR A 60 15.55 -23.69 -0.95
N PHE A 61 14.84 -22.59 -1.09
CA PHE A 61 13.84 -22.12 -0.12
C PHE A 61 12.43 -22.30 -0.66
N ASN A 62 11.57 -22.95 0.08
CA ASN A 62 10.18 -23.23 -0.27
C ASN A 62 9.23 -22.44 0.62
N LEU A 63 8.59 -21.44 0.02
CA LEU A 63 7.67 -20.51 0.68
C LEU A 63 6.23 -20.78 0.25
N VAL A 64 5.31 -20.80 1.20
CA VAL A 64 3.88 -20.64 0.90
C VAL A 64 3.50 -19.17 1.06
N HIS A 65 2.91 -18.63 0.00
CA HIS A 65 2.45 -17.26 -0.08
C HIS A 65 0.99 -17.23 -0.57
N LEU A 66 0.16 -16.34 -0.05
CA LEU A 66 -1.27 -16.36 -0.38
C LEU A 66 -1.55 -16.10 -1.86
N PHE A 67 -0.75 -15.23 -2.48
CA PHE A 67 -0.97 -14.79 -3.87
C PHE A 67 0.29 -14.90 -4.72
N LEU A 68 0.08 -15.00 -6.03
CA LEU A 68 1.12 -14.85 -7.03
C LEU A 68 0.72 -13.74 -8.00
N PRO A 69 1.64 -12.88 -8.45
CA PRO A 69 1.36 -11.85 -9.45
C PRO A 69 0.91 -12.45 -10.78
N GLU A 70 -0.05 -11.84 -11.45
CA GLU A 70 -0.46 -12.19 -12.81
C GLU A 70 0.34 -11.45 -13.88
N SER A 71 0.98 -10.35 -13.50
CA SER A 71 1.90 -9.56 -14.32
C SER A 71 3.14 -9.23 -13.51
N TYR A 72 4.27 -9.19 -14.16
CA TYR A 72 5.57 -8.83 -13.58
C TYR A 72 6.05 -7.47 -14.04
N ASP A 73 5.13 -6.62 -14.48
CA ASP A 73 5.37 -5.20 -14.70
C ASP A 73 5.07 -4.45 -13.41
N ALA A 74 6.10 -4.12 -12.65
CA ALA A 74 5.97 -3.45 -11.35
C ALA A 74 5.37 -2.03 -11.44
N GLN A 75 5.33 -1.43 -12.63
CA GLN A 75 4.84 -0.06 -12.83
C GLN A 75 3.33 0.03 -13.08
N LEU A 76 2.66 -1.08 -13.40
CA LEU A 76 1.25 -1.10 -13.75
C LEU A 76 0.36 -1.54 -12.59
N LEU A 77 -0.78 -0.87 -12.48
CA LEU A 77 -1.93 -1.45 -11.77
C LEU A 77 -2.48 -2.63 -12.58
N ASN A 78 -2.70 -3.75 -11.92
CA ASN A 78 -3.35 -4.88 -12.55
C ASN A 78 -4.87 -4.64 -12.60
N ASP A 79 -5.38 -4.26 -13.77
CA ASP A 79 -6.81 -3.95 -14.00
C ASP A 79 -7.76 -5.13 -13.73
N LYS A 80 -7.27 -6.37 -13.79
CA LYS A 80 -8.12 -7.56 -13.65
C LYS A 80 -8.48 -7.91 -12.21
N HIS A 81 -7.75 -7.36 -11.26
CA HIS A 81 -7.96 -7.64 -9.85
C HIS A 81 -7.87 -6.34 -9.03
N PRO A 82 -8.97 -5.59 -8.93
CA PRO A 82 -9.02 -4.31 -8.22
C PRO A 82 -8.86 -4.44 -6.69
N GLU A 83 -8.66 -5.65 -6.19
CA GLU A 83 -8.52 -5.91 -4.76
C GLU A 83 -7.08 -5.58 -4.33
N ASN A 84 -6.94 -4.49 -3.61
CA ASN A 84 -5.66 -3.92 -3.15
C ASN A 84 -4.78 -4.86 -2.31
N ILE A 85 -5.34 -5.91 -1.75
CA ILE A 85 -4.62 -6.97 -1.03
C ILE A 85 -3.50 -7.57 -1.90
N ARG A 86 -3.68 -7.64 -3.22
CA ARG A 86 -2.70 -8.24 -4.15
C ARG A 86 -1.48 -7.38 -4.43
N ASN A 87 -1.56 -6.06 -4.24
CA ASN A 87 -0.41 -5.18 -4.50
C ASN A 87 0.68 -5.31 -3.44
N TYR A 88 0.33 -5.53 -2.16
CA TYR A 88 1.33 -5.78 -1.11
C TYR A 88 2.06 -7.10 -1.31
N GLU A 89 1.32 -8.13 -1.65
CA GLU A 89 1.88 -9.45 -1.84
C GLU A 89 2.70 -9.55 -3.11
N ALA A 90 2.31 -8.79 -4.14
CA ALA A 90 3.15 -8.60 -5.31
C ALA A 90 4.46 -7.87 -4.95
N ALA A 91 4.42 -6.91 -4.03
CA ALA A 91 5.61 -6.19 -3.58
C ALA A 91 6.66 -7.12 -2.94
N ASP A 92 6.24 -8.14 -2.17
CA ASP A 92 7.15 -9.15 -1.62
C ASP A 92 7.97 -9.87 -2.71
N ILE A 93 7.31 -10.18 -3.83
CA ILE A 93 7.93 -10.86 -4.96
C ILE A 93 8.71 -9.88 -5.83
N PHE A 94 8.17 -8.69 -6.06
CA PHE A 94 8.83 -7.66 -6.86
C PHE A 94 10.12 -7.17 -6.21
N ASP A 95 10.20 -7.11 -4.87
CA ASP A 95 11.43 -6.79 -4.15
C ASP A 95 12.56 -7.80 -4.42
N LEU A 96 12.22 -9.06 -4.76
CA LEU A 96 13.20 -10.06 -5.18
C LEU A 96 13.63 -9.89 -6.65
N LEU A 97 12.76 -9.34 -7.50
CA LEU A 97 12.98 -9.26 -8.94
C LEU A 97 13.61 -7.95 -9.38
N PHE A 98 13.31 -6.87 -8.67
CA PHE A 98 13.71 -5.53 -9.05
C PHE A 98 14.41 -4.81 -7.90
N GLU A 99 15.25 -3.85 -8.25
CA GLU A 99 15.90 -2.96 -7.30
C GLU A 99 15.90 -1.54 -7.82
N GLY A 100 15.50 -0.59 -6.95
CA GLY A 100 15.48 0.84 -7.25
C GLY A 100 16.81 1.54 -6.93
N LEU A 101 16.79 2.87 -6.99
CA LEU A 101 17.93 3.72 -6.57
C LEU A 101 18.30 3.45 -5.11
N VAL A 102 17.30 3.42 -4.25
CA VAL A 102 17.38 3.07 -2.84
C VAL A 102 16.38 1.96 -2.53
N ARG A 103 16.53 1.30 -1.40
CA ARG A 103 15.63 0.22 -0.96
C ARG A 103 15.41 0.27 0.54
N ILE A 104 14.46 -0.51 1.02
CA ILE A 104 14.21 -0.72 2.45
C ILE A 104 15.01 -1.95 2.90
N ASP A 105 15.66 -1.87 4.06
CA ASP A 105 16.27 -3.04 4.69
C ASP A 105 15.29 -3.82 5.57
N GLU A 106 15.74 -4.91 6.16
CA GLU A 106 14.95 -5.77 7.05
C GLU A 106 14.46 -5.09 8.35
N ASN A 107 14.97 -3.89 8.64
CA ASN A 107 14.58 -3.07 9.80
C ASN A 107 13.70 -1.86 9.41
N GLY A 108 13.33 -1.75 8.12
CA GLY A 108 12.52 -0.65 7.60
C GLY A 108 13.30 0.64 7.33
N LYS A 109 14.64 0.59 7.30
CA LYS A 109 15.49 1.74 6.99
C LYS A 109 15.76 1.87 5.50
N ILE A 110 15.88 3.12 5.03
CA ILE A 110 16.33 3.39 3.66
C ILE A 110 17.85 3.18 3.59
N VAL A 111 18.24 2.33 2.66
CA VAL A 111 19.64 1.98 2.42
C VAL A 111 19.96 2.05 0.93
N PRO A 112 21.26 2.14 0.56
CA PRO A 112 21.69 2.11 -0.83
C PRO A 112 21.18 0.88 -1.58
N GLY A 113 20.56 1.12 -2.74
CA GLY A 113 20.19 0.12 -3.73
C GLY A 113 21.17 0.13 -4.92
N LEU A 114 20.67 0.40 -6.12
CA LEU A 114 21.49 0.58 -7.33
C LEU A 114 22.27 1.92 -7.28
N ALA A 115 21.80 2.92 -6.55
CA ALA A 115 22.64 4.05 -6.16
C ALA A 115 23.52 3.65 -4.97
N GLU A 116 24.82 3.96 -5.01
CA GLU A 116 25.74 3.74 -3.90
C GLU A 116 25.60 4.81 -2.81
N LYS A 117 25.18 6.02 -3.20
CA LYS A 117 24.92 7.16 -2.32
C LYS A 117 23.93 8.12 -2.98
N TRP A 118 23.34 8.96 -2.15
CA TRP A 118 22.52 10.08 -2.60
C TRP A 118 22.70 11.28 -1.67
N GLU A 119 22.37 12.44 -2.18
CA GLU A 119 22.43 13.70 -1.47
C GLU A 119 21.30 14.63 -1.88
N THR A 120 21.03 15.61 -1.06
CA THR A 120 20.04 16.65 -1.35
C THR A 120 20.63 18.04 -1.06
N ASN A 121 20.17 19.06 -1.80
CA ASN A 121 20.52 20.43 -1.51
C ASN A 121 19.93 20.89 -0.15
N LYS A 122 20.37 22.07 0.32
CA LYS A 122 19.94 22.63 1.62
C LYS A 122 18.42 22.71 1.73
N ASP A 123 17.75 23.09 0.66
CA ASP A 123 16.31 23.34 0.63
C ASP A 123 15.49 22.06 0.32
N LYS A 124 16.15 20.90 0.17
CA LYS A 124 15.52 19.61 -0.12
C LYS A 124 14.57 19.61 -1.33
N THR A 125 14.87 20.46 -2.30
CA THR A 125 14.20 20.57 -3.58
C THR A 125 14.95 19.91 -4.72
N LYS A 126 16.15 19.40 -4.48
CA LYS A 126 16.98 18.73 -5.47
C LYS A 126 17.62 17.50 -4.85
N TRP A 127 17.45 16.36 -5.47
CA TRP A 127 17.98 15.08 -5.03
C TRP A 127 18.85 14.47 -6.09
N THR A 128 20.07 14.08 -5.73
CA THR A 128 21.09 13.53 -6.65
C THR A 128 21.45 12.13 -6.20
N PHE A 129 21.29 11.16 -7.09
CA PHE A 129 21.60 9.74 -6.83
C PHE A 129 22.74 9.30 -7.73
N HIS A 130 23.81 8.79 -7.14
CA HIS A 130 25.00 8.28 -7.84
C HIS A 130 24.93 6.77 -7.97
N LEU A 131 24.90 6.26 -9.18
CA LEU A 131 24.83 4.84 -9.44
C LEU A 131 26.16 4.13 -9.13
N ARG A 132 26.05 2.88 -8.70
CA ARG A 132 27.22 1.99 -8.60
C ARG A 132 27.81 1.73 -9.99
N LYS A 133 29.11 1.54 -10.05
CA LYS A 133 29.78 1.14 -11.31
C LYS A 133 29.50 -0.32 -11.65
N GLY A 134 29.42 -0.62 -12.92
CA GLY A 134 29.31 -1.99 -13.42
C GLY A 134 27.97 -2.68 -13.20
N LEU A 135 26.92 -1.93 -12.93
CA LEU A 135 25.55 -2.46 -12.79
C LEU A 135 25.08 -3.15 -14.07
N LYS A 136 24.40 -4.28 -13.89
CA LYS A 136 23.88 -5.10 -15.01
C LYS A 136 22.46 -5.58 -14.73
N TYR A 137 21.67 -5.64 -15.78
CA TYR A 137 20.46 -6.44 -15.82
C TYR A 137 20.76 -7.93 -15.83
N SER A 138 19.73 -8.74 -15.67
CA SER A 138 19.81 -10.20 -15.66
C SER A 138 20.37 -10.82 -16.95
N ASP A 139 20.23 -10.14 -18.08
CA ASP A 139 20.80 -10.53 -19.39
C ASP A 139 22.27 -10.11 -19.56
N GLY A 140 22.86 -9.44 -18.57
CA GLY A 140 24.24 -8.94 -18.59
C GLY A 140 24.41 -7.56 -19.23
N THR A 141 23.36 -6.96 -19.79
CA THR A 141 23.44 -5.60 -20.34
C THR A 141 23.52 -4.55 -19.21
N PRO A 142 24.21 -3.42 -19.43
CA PRO A 142 24.41 -2.42 -18.39
C PRO A 142 23.11 -1.72 -17.99
N ILE A 143 22.97 -1.40 -16.69
CA ILE A 143 21.96 -0.49 -16.15
C ILE A 143 22.59 0.92 -16.09
N LYS A 144 21.86 1.91 -16.57
CA LYS A 144 22.27 3.31 -16.68
C LYS A 144 21.29 4.24 -16.02
N ALA A 145 21.67 5.46 -15.73
CA ALA A 145 20.77 6.48 -15.17
C ALA A 145 19.61 6.83 -16.13
N GLU A 146 19.81 6.72 -17.45
CA GLU A 146 18.75 6.89 -18.46
C GLU A 146 17.64 5.86 -18.32
N ASP A 147 17.93 4.64 -17.84
CA ASP A 147 16.91 3.61 -17.61
C ASP A 147 15.94 4.00 -16.49
N PHE A 148 16.44 4.70 -15.48
CA PHE A 148 15.60 5.28 -14.43
C PHE A 148 14.75 6.44 -14.96
N LYS A 149 15.33 7.33 -15.76
CA LYS A 149 14.57 8.40 -16.42
C LYS A 149 13.44 7.82 -17.27
N THR A 150 13.73 6.78 -18.05
CA THR A 150 12.73 6.05 -18.85
C THR A 150 11.60 5.51 -17.97
N ALA A 151 11.94 4.87 -16.85
CA ALA A 151 10.95 4.32 -15.91
C ALA A 151 10.05 5.42 -15.33
N LEU A 152 10.63 6.52 -14.86
CA LEU A 152 9.90 7.64 -14.25
C LEU A 152 8.99 8.34 -15.26
N LEU A 153 9.47 8.59 -16.48
CA LEU A 153 8.66 9.19 -17.54
C LEU A 153 7.53 8.26 -17.99
N ARG A 154 7.74 6.94 -18.01
CA ARG A 154 6.68 5.98 -18.31
C ARG A 154 5.56 6.02 -17.25
N ILE A 155 5.89 6.10 -15.96
CA ILE A 155 4.92 6.23 -14.87
C ILE A 155 4.13 7.55 -14.99
N LEU A 156 4.74 8.60 -15.52
CA LEU A 156 4.09 9.89 -15.82
C LEU A 156 3.31 9.90 -17.13
N ASN A 157 3.33 8.84 -17.95
CA ASN A 157 2.49 8.75 -19.14
C ASN A 157 1.02 8.54 -18.71
N PRO A 158 0.06 9.40 -19.13
CA PRO A 158 -1.35 9.27 -18.76
C PRO A 158 -2.05 7.99 -19.26
N GLU A 159 -1.47 7.32 -20.25
CA GLU A 159 -1.95 6.02 -20.73
C GLU A 159 -1.59 4.88 -19.76
N ILE A 160 -0.60 5.12 -18.91
CA ILE A 160 -0.14 4.19 -17.88
C ILE A 160 -0.77 4.58 -16.54
N ILE A 161 -1.53 3.69 -15.94
CA ILE A 161 -2.07 3.94 -14.61
C ILE A 161 -1.21 3.24 -13.60
N SER A 162 -0.35 4.03 -12.96
CA SER A 162 0.50 3.59 -11.86
C SER A 162 0.00 4.16 -10.53
N PRO A 163 0.04 3.38 -9.44
CA PRO A 163 -0.27 3.88 -8.11
C PRO A 163 0.76 4.91 -7.62
N SER A 164 1.93 4.95 -8.27
CA SER A 164 3.05 5.82 -7.90
C SER A 164 3.16 7.09 -8.75
N THR A 165 2.22 7.35 -9.68
CA THR A 165 2.23 8.57 -10.51
C THR A 165 2.20 9.84 -9.66
N ASP A 166 1.39 9.87 -8.59
CA ASP A 166 1.25 11.07 -7.75
C ASP A 166 2.53 11.45 -6.99
N VAL A 167 3.41 10.47 -6.68
CA VAL A 167 4.77 10.76 -6.17
C VAL A 167 5.55 11.62 -7.15
N LEU A 168 5.46 11.30 -8.44
CA LEU A 168 6.21 12.01 -9.48
C LEU A 168 5.62 13.38 -9.83
N PHE A 169 4.43 13.72 -9.34
CA PHE A 169 3.92 15.09 -9.39
C PHE A 169 4.69 16.05 -8.46
N LEU A 170 5.47 15.52 -7.51
CA LEU A 170 6.46 16.31 -6.75
C LEU A 170 7.65 16.72 -7.62
N VAL A 171 7.96 15.99 -8.68
CA VAL A 171 9.03 16.36 -9.63
C VAL A 171 8.57 17.54 -10.47
N LYS A 172 9.44 18.51 -10.66
CA LYS A 172 9.18 19.71 -11.47
C LYS A 172 8.63 19.33 -12.84
N ASN A 173 7.53 19.96 -13.20
CA ASN A 173 6.77 19.68 -14.42
C ASN A 173 6.20 18.27 -14.57
N GLY A 174 6.32 17.38 -13.59
CA GLY A 174 5.77 16.02 -13.66
C GLY A 174 4.27 16.01 -13.93
N ARG A 175 3.48 16.80 -13.17
CA ARG A 175 2.03 16.95 -13.43
C ARG A 175 1.73 17.58 -14.79
N LYS A 176 2.50 18.60 -15.21
CA LYS A 176 2.28 19.24 -16.52
C LYS A 176 2.57 18.28 -17.67
N PHE A 177 3.57 17.41 -17.53
CA PHE A 177 3.87 16.37 -18.51
C PHE A 177 2.73 15.34 -18.57
N TYR A 178 2.26 14.86 -17.42
CA TYR A 178 1.10 13.98 -17.32
C TYR A 178 -0.17 14.58 -18.00
N GLU A 179 -0.35 15.89 -17.90
CA GLU A 179 -1.45 16.63 -18.52
C GLU A 179 -1.19 17.02 -20.01
N GLY A 180 -0.07 16.58 -20.57
CA GLY A 180 0.30 16.88 -21.96
C GLY A 180 0.67 18.36 -22.23
N LYS A 181 0.99 19.15 -21.19
CA LYS A 181 1.27 20.60 -21.29
C LYS A 181 2.74 20.93 -21.54
N VAL A 182 3.64 19.98 -21.33
CA VAL A 182 5.09 20.13 -21.55
C VAL A 182 5.65 18.83 -22.13
N LYS A 183 6.87 18.89 -22.69
CA LYS A 183 7.58 17.72 -23.21
C LYS A 183 8.35 16.98 -22.11
N ALA A 184 8.80 15.76 -22.41
CA ALA A 184 9.59 14.94 -21.48
C ALA A 184 10.90 15.60 -21.05
N GLU A 185 11.52 16.39 -21.93
CA GLU A 185 12.78 17.13 -21.66
C GLU A 185 12.61 18.22 -20.60
N ASP A 186 11.38 18.75 -20.45
CA ASP A 186 11.06 19.80 -19.49
C ASP A 186 10.83 19.28 -18.07
N VAL A 187 10.68 17.96 -17.91
CA VAL A 187 10.51 17.32 -16.60
C VAL A 187 11.81 17.41 -15.82
N GLY A 188 11.73 17.72 -14.54
CA GLY A 188 12.88 17.92 -13.65
C GLY A 188 13.70 16.66 -13.39
N ILE A 189 14.03 15.88 -14.42
CA ILE A 189 14.83 14.66 -14.37
C ILE A 189 16.05 14.85 -15.27
N LYS A 190 17.25 14.94 -14.69
CA LYS A 190 18.49 15.14 -15.42
C LYS A 190 19.45 13.96 -15.25
N ILE A 191 20.12 13.64 -16.34
CA ILE A 191 21.18 12.63 -16.35
C ILE A 191 22.52 13.35 -16.44
N LEU A 192 23.42 12.99 -15.55
CA LEU A 192 24.75 13.59 -15.39
C LEU A 192 25.83 12.51 -15.44
N ASP A 193 27.10 12.95 -15.50
CA ASP A 193 28.30 12.11 -15.35
C ASP A 193 28.31 10.87 -16.25
N ASN A 194 28.16 11.07 -17.55
CA ASN A 194 28.15 9.97 -18.55
C ASN A 194 27.15 8.84 -18.23
N ASN A 195 25.95 9.19 -17.76
CA ASN A 195 24.92 8.21 -17.40
C ASN A 195 25.15 7.44 -16.08
N GLU A 196 25.94 7.99 -15.16
CA GLU A 196 26.18 7.41 -13.83
C GLU A 196 25.40 8.11 -12.71
N THR A 197 24.78 9.27 -13.00
CA THR A 197 24.08 10.08 -11.98
C THR A 197 22.73 10.54 -12.49
N ILE A 198 21.71 10.46 -11.63
CA ILE A 198 20.38 11.02 -11.87
C ILE A 198 20.07 12.11 -10.85
N GLU A 199 19.67 13.28 -11.32
CA GLU A 199 19.21 14.40 -10.50
C GLU A 199 17.70 14.62 -10.70
N LEU A 200 16.97 14.75 -9.59
CA LEU A 200 15.54 15.03 -9.56
C LEU A 200 15.30 16.39 -8.90
N GLU A 201 14.72 17.34 -9.66
CA GLU A 201 14.31 18.67 -9.19
C GLU A 201 12.84 18.61 -8.77
N LEU A 202 12.54 19.02 -7.52
CA LEU A 202 11.20 18.97 -6.95
C LEU A 202 10.54 20.35 -6.96
N ILE A 203 9.22 20.38 -6.95
CA ILE A 203 8.42 21.62 -6.90
C ILE A 203 8.38 22.26 -5.51
N LYS A 204 8.72 21.49 -4.46
CA LYS A 204 8.72 21.94 -3.06
C LYS A 204 9.74 21.16 -2.22
N PRO A 205 10.16 21.69 -1.06
CA PRO A 205 10.97 20.97 -0.09
C PRO A 205 10.32 19.64 0.31
N THR A 206 11.02 18.52 0.09
CA THR A 206 10.54 17.18 0.45
C THR A 206 11.67 16.38 1.07
N GLY A 207 11.81 16.47 2.39
CA GLY A 207 12.94 15.87 3.13
C GLY A 207 12.87 14.35 3.29
N TYR A 208 11.79 13.74 2.83
CA TYR A 208 11.51 12.30 2.85
C TYR A 208 11.41 11.70 1.43
N PHE A 209 11.94 12.39 0.43
CA PHE A 209 11.80 11.98 -0.97
C PHE A 209 12.52 10.64 -1.26
N ASP A 210 13.62 10.37 -0.58
CA ASP A 210 14.31 9.07 -0.65
C ASP A 210 13.41 7.91 -0.21
N MET A 211 12.60 8.09 0.84
CA MET A 211 11.59 7.09 1.24
C MET A 211 10.60 6.81 0.11
N LEU A 212 10.13 7.87 -0.57
CA LEU A 212 9.22 7.72 -1.69
C LEU A 212 9.87 6.99 -2.87
N MET A 213 11.17 7.21 -3.10
CA MET A 213 11.96 6.59 -4.17
C MET A 213 12.34 5.13 -3.90
N ALA A 214 12.12 4.62 -2.70
CA ALA A 214 12.37 3.21 -2.36
C ALA A 214 11.29 2.24 -2.86
N LYS A 215 10.25 2.74 -3.51
CA LYS A 215 9.22 1.91 -4.12
C LYS A 215 9.76 1.16 -5.34
N VAL A 216 9.38 -0.10 -5.45
CA VAL A 216 9.83 -1.00 -6.54
C VAL A 216 9.40 -0.52 -7.93
N GLU A 217 8.31 0.25 -8.02
CA GLU A 217 7.83 0.84 -9.27
C GLU A 217 8.83 1.80 -9.92
N PHE A 218 9.75 2.36 -9.13
CA PHE A 218 10.82 3.25 -9.62
C PHE A 218 12.11 2.51 -10.01
N SER A 219 12.05 1.19 -10.19
CA SER A 219 13.16 0.40 -10.72
C SER A 219 13.47 0.75 -12.18
N PRO A 220 14.71 0.54 -12.64
CA PRO A 220 15.13 0.95 -13.99
C PRO A 220 14.41 0.15 -15.07
N LEU A 221 14.08 0.80 -16.18
CA LEU A 221 13.45 0.23 -17.36
C LEU A 221 14.27 0.54 -18.62
N LYS A 222 14.82 -0.49 -19.23
CA LYS A 222 15.61 -0.35 -20.46
C LYS A 222 14.72 -0.04 -21.65
N GLN A 223 14.83 1.17 -22.20
CA GLN A 223 13.99 1.69 -23.28
C GLN A 223 13.97 0.76 -24.51
N GLU A 224 15.12 0.28 -24.94
CA GLU A 224 15.23 -0.57 -26.14
C GLU A 224 14.52 -1.91 -25.95
N PHE A 225 14.61 -2.51 -24.75
CA PHE A 225 13.96 -3.76 -24.44
C PHE A 225 12.45 -3.58 -24.34
N PHE A 226 12.01 -2.58 -23.59
CA PHE A 226 10.61 -2.23 -23.46
C PHE A 226 9.97 -1.86 -24.80
N GLY A 227 10.65 -1.04 -25.62
CA GLY A 227 10.16 -0.59 -26.92
C GLY A 227 9.92 -1.75 -27.92
N LYS A 228 10.73 -2.82 -27.84
CA LYS A 228 10.53 -4.03 -28.66
C LYS A 228 9.33 -4.86 -28.22
N LEU A 229 9.02 -4.89 -26.93
CA LEU A 229 7.99 -5.74 -26.34
C LEU A 229 6.62 -5.04 -26.24
N GLY A 230 6.60 -3.73 -26.01
CA GLY A 230 5.38 -2.97 -25.80
C GLY A 230 4.50 -3.62 -24.73
N GLN A 231 3.25 -3.94 -25.06
CA GLN A 231 2.29 -4.56 -24.14
C GLN A 231 2.64 -5.99 -23.67
N LYS A 232 3.66 -6.62 -24.26
CA LYS A 232 4.13 -7.94 -23.80
C LYS A 232 5.10 -7.85 -22.61
N TYR A 233 5.63 -6.64 -22.32
CA TYR A 233 6.54 -6.43 -21.19
C TYR A 233 5.87 -6.89 -19.88
N GLY A 234 6.61 -7.61 -19.05
CA GLY A 234 6.15 -8.12 -17.75
C GLY A 234 5.14 -9.28 -17.80
N LYS A 235 4.74 -9.78 -18.99
CA LYS A 235 3.74 -10.86 -19.11
C LYS A 235 4.31 -12.27 -19.11
N ALA A 236 5.61 -12.40 -19.26
CA ALA A 236 6.32 -13.68 -19.21
C ALA A 236 7.75 -13.46 -18.70
N PRO A 237 8.43 -14.50 -18.17
CA PRO A 237 9.80 -14.38 -17.67
C PRO A 237 10.78 -13.80 -18.70
N GLU A 238 10.71 -14.24 -19.94
CA GLU A 238 11.55 -13.79 -21.05
C GLU A 238 11.22 -12.37 -21.53
N ASN A 239 10.07 -11.84 -21.15
CA ASN A 239 9.63 -10.49 -21.48
C ASN A 239 9.92 -9.48 -20.34
N THR A 240 10.83 -9.84 -19.43
CA THR A 240 11.18 -9.02 -18.25
C THR A 240 12.69 -8.97 -18.08
N LEU A 241 13.26 -7.79 -17.89
CA LEU A 241 14.64 -7.62 -17.42
C LEU A 241 14.66 -7.37 -15.93
N TYR A 242 15.41 -8.16 -15.21
CA TYR A 242 15.47 -8.10 -13.75
C TYR A 242 16.70 -7.32 -13.30
N SER A 243 16.51 -6.43 -12.34
CA SER A 243 17.60 -5.66 -11.68
C SER A 243 17.88 -6.14 -10.26
N GLY A 244 17.02 -7.01 -9.72
CA GLY A 244 17.08 -7.52 -8.34
C GLY A 244 17.87 -8.83 -8.17
N PRO A 245 17.86 -9.38 -6.96
CA PRO A 245 18.62 -10.58 -6.58
C PRO A 245 18.19 -11.88 -7.26
N TYR A 246 16.98 -11.95 -7.79
CA TYR A 246 16.44 -13.15 -8.44
C TYR A 246 15.83 -12.84 -9.80
N ILE A 247 15.69 -13.89 -10.61
CA ILE A 247 14.95 -13.90 -11.87
C ILE A 247 13.85 -14.95 -11.81
N ILE A 248 12.79 -14.76 -12.58
CA ILE A 248 11.78 -15.81 -12.76
C ILE A 248 12.32 -16.86 -13.71
N LYS A 249 12.38 -18.10 -13.26
CA LYS A 249 12.75 -19.26 -14.07
C LYS A 249 11.56 -19.91 -14.73
N SER A 250 10.47 -20.05 -13.99
CA SER A 250 9.24 -20.62 -14.51
C SER A 250 8.02 -20.18 -13.73
N ILE A 251 6.89 -20.09 -14.42
CA ILE A 251 5.58 -19.78 -13.88
C ILE A 251 4.68 -20.98 -14.10
N GLY A 252 4.22 -21.60 -13.03
CA GLY A 252 3.18 -22.63 -13.03
C GLY A 252 1.84 -22.09 -12.55
N LYS A 253 0.80 -22.91 -12.60
CA LYS A 253 -0.56 -22.50 -12.22
C LYS A 253 -0.64 -21.96 -10.78
N ARG A 254 0.14 -22.52 -9.84
CA ARG A 254 0.17 -22.15 -8.42
C ARG A 254 1.60 -22.18 -7.84
N LYS A 255 2.60 -22.07 -8.70
CA LYS A 255 4.00 -22.11 -8.33
C LYS A 255 4.81 -21.15 -9.18
N LEU A 256 5.62 -20.36 -8.52
CA LEU A 256 6.64 -19.51 -9.12
C LEU A 256 8.01 -20.05 -8.70
N LEU A 257 8.89 -20.31 -9.66
CA LEU A 257 10.29 -20.67 -9.39
C LEU A 257 11.16 -19.46 -9.71
N LEU A 258 11.88 -19.01 -8.71
CA LEU A 258 12.92 -17.99 -8.83
C LEU A 258 14.30 -18.63 -8.76
N GLU A 259 15.22 -18.14 -9.59
CA GLU A 259 16.65 -18.49 -9.55
C GLU A 259 17.48 -17.24 -9.24
N LYS A 260 18.60 -17.43 -8.55
CA LYS A 260 19.55 -16.35 -8.23
C LYS A 260 20.03 -15.65 -9.50
N ASN A 261 19.93 -14.32 -9.52
CA ASN A 261 20.45 -13.49 -10.60
C ASN A 261 21.98 -13.43 -10.52
N LYS A 262 22.66 -14.03 -11.47
CA LYS A 262 24.14 -14.07 -11.53
C LYS A 262 24.79 -12.71 -11.76
N ASN A 263 24.03 -11.76 -12.32
CA ASN A 263 24.47 -10.42 -12.64
C ASN A 263 24.10 -9.38 -11.55
N TYR A 264 23.44 -9.82 -10.47
CA TYR A 264 23.07 -8.91 -9.38
C TYR A 264 24.31 -8.36 -8.67
N TRP A 265 24.39 -7.04 -8.51
CA TRP A 265 25.56 -6.36 -7.97
C TRP A 265 25.98 -6.86 -6.58
N ASN A 266 25.02 -7.21 -5.75
CA ASN A 266 25.25 -7.73 -4.38
C ASN A 266 24.99 -9.25 -4.30
N GLY A 267 25.39 -9.99 -5.31
CA GLY A 267 25.17 -11.44 -5.40
C GLY A 267 25.72 -12.23 -4.21
N ASN A 268 26.75 -11.73 -3.51
CA ASN A 268 27.34 -12.39 -2.34
C ASN A 268 26.39 -12.40 -1.11
N SER A 269 25.46 -11.44 -1.02
CA SER A 269 24.46 -11.42 0.05
C SER A 269 23.36 -12.46 -0.16
N VAL A 270 23.10 -12.87 -1.41
CA VAL A 270 22.04 -13.81 -1.79
C VAL A 270 22.47 -15.22 -1.47
N LYS A 271 21.85 -15.88 -0.50
CA LYS A 271 22.26 -17.20 0.03
C LYS A 271 21.54 -18.36 -0.64
N MET A 272 20.27 -18.20 -0.98
CA MET A 272 19.50 -19.25 -1.66
C MET A 272 19.73 -19.19 -3.17
N ASN A 273 20.00 -20.33 -3.81
CA ASN A 273 20.11 -20.41 -5.27
C ASN A 273 18.73 -20.44 -5.93
N LYS A 274 17.72 -20.98 -5.21
CA LYS A 274 16.35 -21.10 -5.70
C LYS A 274 15.35 -20.74 -4.62
N ILE A 275 14.26 -20.09 -5.02
CA ILE A 275 13.08 -19.89 -4.19
C ILE A 275 11.87 -20.43 -4.96
N ASN A 276 11.19 -21.41 -4.37
CA ASN A 276 9.87 -21.84 -4.84
C ASN A 276 8.81 -21.10 -4.02
N ILE A 277 7.92 -20.38 -4.69
CA ILE A 277 6.79 -19.71 -4.06
C ILE A 277 5.52 -20.44 -4.51
N TYR A 278 4.83 -21.03 -3.55
CA TYR A 278 3.55 -21.70 -3.76
C TYR A 278 2.44 -20.72 -3.36
N GLY A 279 1.50 -20.44 -4.27
CA GLY A 279 0.51 -19.39 -4.04
C GLY A 279 -0.81 -19.61 -4.77
N GLY A 280 -1.70 -18.60 -4.68
CA GLY A 280 -3.03 -18.68 -5.27
C GLY A 280 -3.98 -19.57 -4.46
N LEU A 281 -3.82 -19.56 -3.15
CA LEU A 281 -4.52 -20.40 -2.19
C LEU A 281 -5.69 -19.60 -1.60
N TRP A 282 -6.89 -19.82 -2.14
CA TRP A 282 -8.10 -19.13 -1.70
C TRP A 282 -8.85 -19.86 -0.58
N ASP A 283 -8.44 -21.10 -0.29
CA ASP A 283 -9.06 -22.00 0.65
C ASP A 283 -8.12 -22.28 1.82
N GLY A 284 -8.59 -22.06 3.05
CA GLY A 284 -7.83 -22.31 4.26
C GLY A 284 -7.38 -23.77 4.43
N ASN A 285 -8.13 -24.74 3.84
CA ASN A 285 -7.75 -26.16 3.86
C ASN A 285 -6.59 -26.46 2.92
N ASP A 286 -6.58 -25.88 1.72
CA ASP A 286 -5.47 -25.98 0.77
C ASP A 286 -4.20 -25.34 1.37
N TYR A 287 -4.34 -24.17 1.98
CA TYR A 287 -3.26 -23.52 2.70
C TYR A 287 -2.65 -24.44 3.76
N LYS A 288 -3.48 -25.00 4.65
CA LYS A 288 -3.05 -25.89 5.72
C LYS A 288 -2.32 -27.11 5.19
N ARG A 289 -2.89 -27.79 4.18
CA ARG A 289 -2.31 -28.98 3.58
C ARG A 289 -0.93 -28.72 2.98
N ILE A 290 -0.73 -27.56 2.32
CA ILE A 290 0.56 -27.21 1.75
C ILE A 290 1.53 -26.80 2.84
N ALA A 291 1.12 -25.98 3.79
CA ALA A 291 1.97 -25.55 4.91
C ALA A 291 2.45 -26.75 5.75
N GLU A 292 1.65 -27.82 5.86
CA GLU A 292 2.01 -29.07 6.55
C GLU A 292 2.93 -29.99 5.72
N SER A 293 3.18 -29.71 4.45
CA SER A 293 4.06 -30.54 3.61
C SER A 293 5.51 -30.46 4.06
N LYS A 294 6.20 -31.60 4.12
CA LYS A 294 7.59 -31.71 4.63
C LYS A 294 8.59 -30.81 3.90
N GLY A 295 8.36 -30.50 2.64
CA GLY A 295 9.24 -29.66 1.84
C GLY A 295 9.08 -28.15 2.06
N ILE A 296 8.05 -27.68 2.76
CA ILE A 296 7.85 -26.24 2.99
C ILE A 296 8.75 -25.76 4.14
N ASP A 297 9.46 -24.66 3.91
CA ASP A 297 10.37 -24.04 4.87
C ASP A 297 9.66 -22.97 5.70
N ALA A 298 8.84 -22.15 5.06
CA ALA A 298 8.09 -21.09 5.72
C ALA A 298 6.76 -20.81 5.02
N THR A 299 5.88 -20.13 5.73
CA THR A 299 4.62 -19.63 5.18
C THR A 299 4.30 -18.27 5.76
N VAL A 300 3.73 -17.41 4.92
CA VAL A 300 3.19 -16.11 5.31
C VAL A 300 1.69 -16.12 5.12
N VAL A 301 0.98 -15.77 6.17
CA VAL A 301 -0.48 -15.86 6.21
C VAL A 301 -1.07 -14.66 6.93
N TYR A 302 -2.30 -14.33 6.62
CA TYR A 302 -3.08 -13.39 7.41
C TYR A 302 -3.64 -14.08 8.66
N SER A 303 -3.61 -13.38 9.80
CA SER A 303 -4.04 -13.92 11.09
C SER A 303 -5.46 -14.47 11.07
N GLN A 304 -6.36 -13.86 10.31
CA GLN A 304 -7.74 -14.29 10.13
C GLN A 304 -7.86 -15.69 9.50
N PHE A 305 -6.93 -16.08 8.64
CA PHE A 305 -6.86 -17.44 8.08
C PHE A 305 -6.12 -18.41 9.01
N PHE A 306 -5.29 -17.86 9.90
CA PHE A 306 -4.43 -18.66 10.79
C PHE A 306 -5.08 -18.99 12.14
N SER A 307 -6.01 -18.18 12.64
CA SER A 307 -6.51 -18.26 14.05
C SER A 307 -7.09 -19.61 14.47
N ARG A 308 -7.25 -20.58 13.55
CA ARG A 308 -7.97 -21.84 13.79
C ARG A 308 -7.26 -23.10 13.36
N ALA A 309 -6.12 -23.02 12.70
CA ALA A 309 -5.40 -24.20 12.23
C ALA A 309 -4.12 -24.40 13.05
N LYS A 310 -4.19 -25.15 14.16
CA LYS A 310 -2.98 -25.73 14.73
C LYS A 310 -2.33 -26.58 13.63
N LEU A 311 -1.22 -26.11 13.06
CA LEU A 311 -0.44 -26.90 12.13
C LEU A 311 0.10 -28.14 12.87
N LYS A 312 0.03 -29.29 12.20
CA LYS A 312 0.47 -30.58 12.76
C LYS A 312 1.98 -30.81 12.58
N ASN A 313 2.71 -29.82 12.13
CA ASN A 313 4.15 -29.89 11.87
C ASN A 313 4.95 -29.07 12.92
N ASP A 314 6.25 -29.02 12.75
CA ASP A 314 7.20 -28.32 13.62
C ASP A 314 7.34 -26.80 13.32
N MET A 315 6.50 -26.25 12.45
CA MET A 315 6.47 -24.82 12.18
C MET A 315 5.99 -24.03 13.40
N LYS A 316 6.68 -22.94 13.67
CA LYS A 316 6.37 -22.03 14.76
C LYS A 316 6.07 -20.64 14.24
N GLU A 317 5.16 -19.95 14.89
CA GLU A 317 4.99 -18.52 14.69
C GLU A 317 6.22 -17.80 15.22
N THR A 318 6.92 -17.08 14.34
CA THR A 318 8.13 -16.35 14.67
C THR A 318 7.92 -14.85 14.65
N GLN A 319 7.00 -14.39 13.81
CA GLN A 319 6.68 -12.99 13.69
C GLN A 319 5.19 -12.78 13.43
N ARG A 320 4.67 -11.71 14.02
CA ARG A 320 3.33 -11.18 13.80
C ARG A 320 3.43 -9.68 13.66
N LEU A 321 2.93 -9.16 12.56
CA LEU A 321 2.95 -7.73 12.29
C LEU A 321 1.60 -7.29 11.73
N SER A 322 1.01 -6.29 12.37
CA SER A 322 -0.12 -5.59 11.79
C SER A 322 0.39 -4.70 10.66
N ALA A 323 0.03 -5.08 9.45
CA ALA A 323 0.23 -4.29 8.25
C ALA A 323 -1.14 -3.82 7.82
N GLY A 324 -1.35 -2.52 7.72
CA GLY A 324 -2.66 -2.01 7.39
C GLY A 324 -2.65 -1.10 6.18
N SER A 325 -3.64 -1.24 5.32
CA SER A 325 -4.10 -0.14 4.52
C SER A 325 -5.07 0.70 5.35
N SER A 326 -4.87 2.01 5.31
CA SER A 326 -5.85 2.94 5.88
C SER A 326 -6.86 3.27 4.79
N TYR A 327 -8.11 2.89 5.03
CA TYR A 327 -9.24 3.29 4.18
C TYR A 327 -9.85 4.56 4.74
N TYR A 328 -10.13 5.51 3.87
CA TYR A 328 -10.72 6.79 4.26
C TYR A 328 -11.56 7.38 3.12
N TYR A 329 -12.49 8.24 3.47
CA TYR A 329 -13.30 8.99 2.51
C TYR A 329 -12.86 10.44 2.50
N VAL A 330 -12.40 10.92 1.34
CA VAL A 330 -11.97 12.30 1.14
C VAL A 330 -13.19 13.17 0.89
N PHE A 331 -13.33 14.25 1.65
CA PHE A 331 -14.32 15.29 1.41
C PHE A 331 -13.80 16.33 0.42
N ASN A 332 -14.54 16.61 -0.64
CA ASN A 332 -14.22 17.74 -1.50
C ASN A 332 -14.65 19.05 -0.84
N THR A 333 -13.69 19.76 -0.25
CA THR A 333 -13.95 21.00 0.49
C THR A 333 -14.37 22.18 -0.40
N LYS A 334 -14.36 22.04 -1.74
CA LYS A 334 -14.92 23.04 -2.67
C LYS A 334 -16.42 22.90 -2.86
N VAL A 335 -17.00 21.77 -2.49
CA VAL A 335 -18.45 21.61 -2.41
C VAL A 335 -18.99 22.45 -1.24
N LYS A 336 -19.91 23.38 -1.50
CA LYS A 336 -20.39 24.35 -0.50
C LYS A 336 -20.81 23.66 0.81
N ALA A 337 -21.61 22.60 0.75
CA ALA A 337 -22.07 21.89 1.94
C ALA A 337 -20.92 21.23 2.73
N LEU A 338 -19.87 20.77 2.05
CA LEU A 338 -18.69 20.12 2.63
C LEU A 338 -17.57 21.11 2.99
N SER A 339 -17.74 22.42 2.76
CA SER A 339 -16.72 23.42 3.12
C SER A 339 -16.63 23.65 4.64
N ASN A 340 -17.72 23.38 5.38
CA ASN A 340 -17.76 23.56 6.84
C ASN A 340 -17.29 22.31 7.59
N PRO A 341 -16.33 22.44 8.53
CA PRO A 341 -15.82 21.28 9.29
C PRO A 341 -16.87 20.60 10.18
N LYS A 342 -17.88 21.32 10.69
CA LYS A 342 -18.96 20.72 11.49
C LYS A 342 -19.81 19.74 10.66
N VAL A 343 -20.09 20.10 9.39
CA VAL A 343 -20.81 19.22 8.45
C VAL A 343 -19.99 17.97 8.18
N ARG A 344 -18.70 18.11 7.87
CA ARG A 344 -17.81 16.95 7.62
C ARG A 344 -17.71 16.04 8.84
N LYS A 345 -17.59 16.61 10.04
CA LYS A 345 -17.55 15.85 11.30
C LYS A 345 -18.83 15.08 11.58
N ALA A 346 -20.00 15.69 11.31
CA ALA A 346 -21.27 15.00 11.48
C ALA A 346 -21.39 13.79 10.52
N ILE A 347 -20.96 13.96 9.26
CA ILE A 347 -20.94 12.89 8.27
C ILE A 347 -19.93 11.80 8.69
N ASP A 348 -18.71 12.17 9.06
CA ASP A 348 -17.67 11.25 9.51
C ASP A 348 -18.13 10.41 10.72
N ALA A 349 -18.75 11.04 11.71
CA ALA A 349 -19.26 10.33 12.88
C ALA A 349 -20.28 9.22 12.54
N VAL A 350 -21.07 9.43 11.48
CA VAL A 350 -22.05 8.43 11.00
C VAL A 350 -21.36 7.36 10.12
N MET A 351 -20.45 7.78 9.23
CA MET A 351 -19.75 6.86 8.33
C MET A 351 -18.81 5.91 9.08
N ALA A 352 -18.11 6.41 10.08
CA ALA A 352 -17.22 5.61 10.93
C ALA A 352 -17.97 4.67 11.88
N GLY A 353 -19.24 4.96 12.19
CA GLY A 353 -20.07 4.17 13.09
C GLY A 353 -19.46 4.01 14.50
N GLU A 354 -19.87 2.95 15.19
CA GLU A 354 -19.35 2.60 16.54
C GLU A 354 -17.88 2.14 16.52
N THR A 355 -17.31 1.94 15.34
CA THR A 355 -15.95 1.43 15.18
C THR A 355 -14.86 2.50 15.34
N ARG A 356 -15.23 3.77 15.36
CA ARG A 356 -14.26 4.86 15.59
C ARG A 356 -13.79 4.89 17.05
N ARG A 357 -12.77 4.08 17.33
CA ARG A 357 -12.10 4.05 18.65
C ARG A 357 -10.80 4.82 18.67
N GLU A 358 -10.30 5.24 17.51
CA GLU A 358 -8.95 5.78 17.37
C GLU A 358 -8.96 7.26 17.09
N TYR A 359 -8.04 7.96 17.75
CA TYR A 359 -7.79 9.37 17.55
C TYR A 359 -6.93 9.59 16.29
N GLY A 360 -7.29 10.61 15.50
CA GLY A 360 -6.48 11.08 14.39
C GLY A 360 -6.57 10.26 13.10
N PHE A 361 -5.81 10.71 12.12
CA PHE A 361 -5.71 10.10 10.80
C PHE A 361 -4.60 9.05 10.71
N VAL A 362 -3.49 9.30 11.41
CA VAL A 362 -2.34 8.40 11.42
C VAL A 362 -2.68 7.12 12.20
N PRO A 363 -2.41 5.93 11.64
CA PRO A 363 -2.67 4.65 12.29
C PRO A 363 -1.96 4.44 13.63
N GLU A 364 -2.57 3.66 14.53
CA GLU A 364 -1.99 3.35 15.85
C GLU A 364 -0.68 2.55 15.79
N TYR A 365 -0.47 1.74 14.74
CA TYR A 365 0.79 1.02 14.58
C TYR A 365 1.95 1.90 14.11
N ILE A 366 1.68 3.17 13.76
CA ILE A 366 2.72 4.12 13.36
C ILE A 366 3.37 4.73 14.59
N SER A 367 4.69 4.66 14.64
CA SER A 367 5.48 5.21 15.73
C SER A 367 6.46 6.27 15.23
N ILE A 368 6.79 7.19 16.10
CA ILE A 368 7.83 8.20 15.91
C ILE A 368 8.68 8.28 17.18
N ASN A 369 10.00 8.31 17.04
CA ASN A 369 10.90 8.35 18.19
C ASN A 369 10.60 7.24 19.24
N GLY A 370 10.24 6.04 18.78
CA GLY A 370 9.92 4.89 19.65
C GLY A 370 8.59 4.97 20.40
N LYS A 371 7.75 5.97 20.11
CA LYS A 371 6.44 6.15 20.75
C LYS A 371 5.31 6.02 19.73
N ASN A 372 4.16 5.49 20.16
CA ASN A 372 2.95 5.45 19.37
C ASN A 372 2.49 6.88 19.05
N PHE A 373 2.36 7.20 17.76
CA PHE A 373 2.07 8.59 17.34
C PHE A 373 0.64 9.01 17.67
N SER A 374 -0.36 8.16 17.40
CA SER A 374 -1.76 8.45 17.73
C SER A 374 -1.96 8.70 19.22
N ALA A 375 -1.29 7.93 20.09
CA ALA A 375 -1.35 8.14 21.54
C ALA A 375 -0.73 9.47 21.95
N LEU A 376 0.36 9.91 21.32
CA LEU A 376 0.94 11.23 21.56
C LEU A 376 -0.01 12.36 21.18
N ALA A 377 -0.66 12.24 20.01
CA ALA A 377 -1.60 13.25 19.53
C ALA A 377 -2.86 13.31 20.40
N ALA A 378 -3.42 12.17 20.80
CA ALA A 378 -4.59 12.08 21.67
C ALA A 378 -4.34 12.67 23.07
N ALA A 379 -3.14 12.48 23.62
CA ALA A 379 -2.76 13.01 24.93
C ALA A 379 -2.75 14.55 24.97
N GLU A 380 -2.46 15.22 23.83
CA GLU A 380 -2.44 16.68 23.73
C GLU A 380 -3.85 17.28 23.54
N SER A 381 -4.76 16.61 22.85
CA SER A 381 -6.07 17.19 22.44
C SER A 381 -7.28 16.62 23.15
N GLY A 382 -7.15 15.47 23.83
CA GLY A 382 -8.30 14.74 24.38
C GLY A 382 -9.13 14.02 23.31
N SER A 383 -10.02 13.12 23.74
CA SER A 383 -10.93 12.40 22.82
C SER A 383 -12.16 13.26 22.51
N TYR A 384 -12.48 13.43 21.23
CA TYR A 384 -13.71 14.08 20.81
C TYR A 384 -14.85 13.06 20.72
N HIS A 385 -15.81 13.13 21.66
CA HIS A 385 -17.08 12.41 21.55
C HIS A 385 -18.18 13.41 21.19
N TYR A 386 -18.76 13.28 20.03
CA TYR A 386 -19.90 14.12 19.64
C TYR A 386 -21.17 13.59 20.32
N LYS A 387 -21.71 14.35 21.32
CA LYS A 387 -22.95 13.97 22.03
C LYS A 387 -24.20 14.12 21.16
N ASN A 388 -24.18 15.03 20.17
CA ASN A 388 -25.32 15.31 19.29
C ASN A 388 -24.84 15.63 17.86
N ILE A 389 -24.72 14.60 17.02
CA ILE A 389 -24.23 14.73 15.63
C ILE A 389 -25.21 15.50 14.73
N LYS A 390 -26.53 15.40 15.00
CA LYS A 390 -27.54 16.13 14.23
C LYS A 390 -27.47 17.63 14.48
N GLU A 391 -27.30 18.04 15.72
CA GLU A 391 -27.11 19.45 16.10
C GLU A 391 -25.84 20.03 15.46
N LEU A 392 -24.75 19.25 15.44
CA LEU A 392 -23.51 19.65 14.80
C LEU A 392 -23.69 19.90 13.29
N LEU A 393 -24.46 19.04 12.61
CA LEU A 393 -24.83 19.22 11.20
C LEU A 393 -25.65 20.52 11.02
N ASP A 394 -26.68 20.70 11.83
CA ASP A 394 -27.60 21.84 11.72
C ASP A 394 -26.88 23.18 11.97
N GLU A 395 -25.97 23.22 12.92
CA GLU A 395 -25.10 24.38 13.13
C GLU A 395 -24.21 24.67 11.90
N GLY A 396 -23.55 23.64 11.37
CA GLY A 396 -22.70 23.82 10.20
C GLY A 396 -23.47 24.27 8.96
N LEU A 397 -24.68 23.76 8.73
CA LEU A 397 -25.56 24.20 7.65
C LEU A 397 -26.03 25.65 7.85
N LYS A 398 -26.39 26.03 9.08
CA LYS A 398 -26.77 27.42 9.43
C LYS A 398 -25.62 28.39 9.14
N GLU A 399 -24.39 28.04 9.50
CA GLU A 399 -23.20 28.86 9.23
C GLU A 399 -22.97 29.06 7.71
N LEU A 400 -23.36 28.08 6.89
CA LEU A 400 -23.25 28.14 5.42
C LEU A 400 -24.46 28.80 4.75
N GLY A 401 -25.53 29.12 5.49
CA GLY A 401 -26.80 29.59 4.92
C GLY A 401 -27.48 28.52 4.05
N ILE A 402 -27.36 27.24 4.43
CA ILE A 402 -27.99 26.10 3.74
C ILE A 402 -29.14 25.59 4.61
N SER A 403 -30.34 25.55 4.06
CA SER A 403 -31.54 25.08 4.77
C SER A 403 -31.68 23.55 4.76
N LYS A 404 -31.13 22.86 3.77
CA LYS A 404 -31.19 21.41 3.62
C LYS A 404 -29.94 20.92 2.89
N MET A 405 -29.37 19.77 3.34
CA MET A 405 -28.27 19.12 2.64
C MET A 405 -28.66 18.77 1.21
N PRO A 406 -27.80 19.04 0.23
CA PRO A 406 -27.97 18.48 -1.11
C PRO A 406 -27.76 16.96 -1.09
N VAL A 407 -28.22 16.28 -2.13
CA VAL A 407 -27.82 14.89 -2.38
C VAL A 407 -26.31 14.86 -2.61
N LEU A 408 -25.59 13.97 -1.91
CA LEU A 408 -24.14 13.84 -2.05
C LEU A 408 -23.77 12.67 -2.97
N ASN A 409 -22.88 12.94 -3.92
CA ASN A 409 -22.32 11.90 -4.81
C ASN A 409 -21.09 11.28 -4.15
N ILE A 410 -21.19 9.99 -3.81
CA ILE A 410 -20.12 9.24 -3.17
C ILE A 410 -19.57 8.20 -4.14
N ALA A 411 -18.28 8.28 -4.45
CA ALA A 411 -17.60 7.32 -5.31
C ALA A 411 -16.83 6.30 -4.47
N ILE A 412 -17.11 5.02 -4.72
CA ILE A 412 -16.47 3.90 -4.00
C ILE A 412 -15.98 2.82 -4.97
N LYS A 413 -15.08 1.96 -4.49
CA LYS A 413 -14.65 0.77 -5.27
C LYS A 413 -15.81 -0.20 -5.49
N GLU A 414 -15.75 -0.96 -6.59
CA GLU A 414 -16.77 -1.96 -6.95
C GLU A 414 -17.10 -2.94 -5.83
N ASN A 415 -16.07 -3.35 -5.10
CA ASN A 415 -16.17 -4.36 -4.05
C ASN A 415 -16.32 -3.76 -2.63
N SER A 416 -16.37 -2.45 -2.49
CA SER A 416 -16.57 -1.80 -1.19
C SER A 416 -18.01 -1.97 -0.71
N ILE A 417 -18.17 -2.19 0.59
CA ILE A 417 -19.49 -2.31 1.21
C ILE A 417 -20.02 -0.92 1.51
N ASP A 418 -21.21 -0.62 1.01
CA ASP A 418 -21.97 0.56 1.40
C ASP A 418 -22.71 0.28 2.71
N GLY A 419 -22.02 0.49 3.82
CA GLY A 419 -22.63 0.38 5.15
C GLY A 419 -23.07 1.72 5.74
N PHE A 420 -22.92 2.81 4.99
CA PHE A 420 -23.14 4.17 5.52
C PHE A 420 -24.35 4.92 4.94
N SER A 421 -24.82 4.57 3.73
CA SER A 421 -25.91 5.31 3.05
C SER A 421 -27.19 5.33 3.88
N GLU A 422 -27.65 4.19 4.37
CA GLU A 422 -28.83 4.09 5.23
C GLU A 422 -28.64 4.84 6.55
N ASN A 423 -27.45 4.77 7.13
CA ASN A 423 -27.13 5.47 8.37
C ASN A 423 -27.10 6.99 8.19
N LEU A 424 -26.53 7.51 7.11
CA LEU A 424 -26.57 8.95 6.77
C LEU A 424 -28.00 9.45 6.62
N LYS A 425 -28.86 8.69 5.95
CA LYS A 425 -30.29 9.02 5.83
C LYS A 425 -31.00 8.96 7.17
N LYS A 426 -30.81 7.90 7.94
CA LYS A 426 -31.48 7.67 9.23
C LYS A 426 -31.10 8.70 10.30
N HIS A 427 -29.79 8.97 10.45
CA HIS A 427 -29.30 9.79 11.57
C HIS A 427 -29.18 11.27 11.24
N LEU A 428 -28.92 11.62 9.98
CA LEU A 428 -28.69 12.99 9.55
C LEU A 428 -29.71 13.52 8.53
N GLY A 429 -30.54 12.65 7.95
CA GLY A 429 -31.47 13.01 6.86
C GLY A 429 -30.78 13.34 5.53
N ILE A 430 -29.54 12.87 5.34
CA ILE A 430 -28.74 13.10 4.13
C ILE A 430 -29.04 12.01 3.12
N ASP A 431 -29.44 12.42 1.93
CA ASP A 431 -29.59 11.54 0.75
C ASP A 431 -28.24 11.42 0.01
N VAL A 432 -27.88 10.23 -0.44
CA VAL A 432 -26.63 9.97 -1.15
C VAL A 432 -26.87 9.17 -2.43
N GLU A 433 -26.08 9.45 -3.46
CA GLU A 433 -25.97 8.66 -4.67
C GLU A 433 -24.59 7.99 -4.69
N VAL A 434 -24.56 6.66 -4.60
CA VAL A 434 -23.33 5.88 -4.54
C VAL A 434 -22.97 5.36 -5.94
N THR A 435 -21.84 5.78 -6.46
CA THR A 435 -21.28 5.29 -7.73
C THR A 435 -20.15 4.29 -7.43
N ARG A 436 -20.32 3.06 -7.93
CA ARG A 436 -19.31 2.01 -7.84
C ARG A 436 -18.46 1.99 -9.11
N MET A 437 -17.14 1.93 -8.95
CA MET A 437 -16.23 1.97 -10.09
C MET A 437 -14.95 1.16 -9.85
N SER A 438 -14.22 0.89 -10.92
CA SER A 438 -12.90 0.24 -10.83
C SER A 438 -11.94 1.09 -10.01
N TYR A 439 -10.93 0.46 -9.39
CA TYR A 439 -9.88 1.22 -8.68
C TYR A 439 -9.16 2.23 -9.58
N LYS A 440 -8.97 1.87 -10.84
CA LYS A 440 -8.43 2.74 -11.88
C LYS A 440 -9.26 4.01 -12.05
N ASP A 441 -10.57 3.85 -12.24
CA ASP A 441 -11.48 4.98 -12.45
C ASP A 441 -11.58 5.84 -11.19
N LEU A 442 -11.52 5.23 -10.01
CA LEU A 442 -11.51 5.91 -8.72
C LEU A 442 -10.27 6.84 -8.60
N ILE A 443 -9.07 6.33 -8.96
CA ILE A 443 -7.84 7.15 -8.98
C ILE A 443 -7.98 8.30 -9.98
N LEU A 444 -8.47 8.06 -11.20
CA LEU A 444 -8.64 9.09 -12.21
C LEU A 444 -9.64 10.15 -11.77
N LYS A 445 -10.75 9.74 -11.16
CA LYS A 445 -11.77 10.64 -10.59
C LYS A 445 -11.20 11.47 -9.43
N SER A 446 -10.42 10.86 -8.55
CA SER A 446 -9.71 11.55 -7.46
C SER A 446 -8.79 12.65 -8.00
N ARG A 447 -7.97 12.34 -9.02
CA ARG A 447 -7.05 13.29 -9.64
C ARG A 447 -7.77 14.46 -10.35
N LYS A 448 -8.94 14.21 -10.93
CA LYS A 448 -9.80 15.24 -11.53
C LYS A 448 -10.57 16.07 -10.49
N LYS A 449 -10.65 15.59 -9.24
CA LYS A 449 -11.43 16.20 -8.15
C LYS A 449 -12.92 16.32 -8.45
N ASP A 450 -13.44 15.41 -9.27
CA ASP A 450 -14.83 15.38 -9.74
C ASP A 450 -15.68 14.45 -8.86
N PHE A 451 -15.93 14.85 -7.61
CA PHE A 451 -16.70 14.09 -6.62
C PHE A 451 -17.11 15.01 -5.46
N ASP A 452 -18.10 14.60 -4.67
CA ASP A 452 -18.39 15.21 -3.36
C ASP A 452 -17.62 14.49 -2.27
N ILE A 453 -17.72 13.15 -2.24
CA ILE A 453 -16.96 12.28 -1.34
C ILE A 453 -16.40 11.12 -2.17
N ILE A 454 -15.15 10.74 -1.90
CA ILE A 454 -14.52 9.64 -2.62
C ILE A 454 -13.75 8.72 -1.68
N GLU A 455 -13.94 7.41 -1.85
CA GLU A 455 -13.13 6.40 -1.18
C GLU A 455 -11.68 6.49 -1.64
N ASN A 456 -10.76 6.39 -0.69
CA ASN A 456 -9.34 6.34 -0.97
C ASN A 456 -8.63 5.40 0.00
N GLU A 457 -7.40 5.05 -0.32
CA GLU A 457 -6.60 4.12 0.43
C GLU A 457 -5.15 4.60 0.52
N ILE A 458 -4.55 4.40 1.68
CA ILE A 458 -3.12 4.62 1.89
C ILE A 458 -2.44 3.27 2.06
N LEU A 459 -1.57 2.98 1.11
CA LEU A 459 -0.67 1.83 1.12
C LEU A 459 0.75 2.37 1.34
N LEU A 460 1.21 2.40 2.57
CA LEU A 460 2.56 2.90 2.89
C LEU A 460 3.42 1.80 3.49
N GLY A 461 4.57 1.55 2.85
CA GLY A 461 5.62 0.69 3.36
C GLY A 461 6.52 1.36 4.39
N PHE A 462 6.10 2.48 5.02
CA PHE A 462 6.94 3.28 5.91
C PHE A 462 6.19 3.72 7.17
N SER A 463 6.90 3.82 8.29
CA SER A 463 6.37 4.26 9.57
C SER A 463 6.68 5.72 9.88
N ASP A 464 6.49 6.61 8.93
CA ASP A 464 6.63 8.03 9.23
C ASP A 464 5.26 8.73 9.16
N PRO A 465 4.78 9.33 10.26
CA PRO A 465 3.50 10.05 10.29
C PRO A 465 3.37 11.12 9.20
N ILE A 466 4.49 11.71 8.75
CA ILE A 466 4.48 12.74 7.72
C ILE A 466 3.87 12.26 6.41
N LEU A 467 4.03 10.97 6.05
CA LEU A 467 3.50 10.39 4.81
C LEU A 467 1.98 10.26 4.80
N TYR A 468 1.37 10.26 5.97
CA TYR A 468 -0.08 10.33 6.14
C TYR A 468 -0.57 11.78 6.10
N LEU A 469 0.07 12.64 6.87
CA LEU A 469 -0.37 14.02 7.07
C LEU A 469 -0.07 14.93 5.88
N GLU A 470 0.99 14.69 5.14
CA GLU A 470 1.34 15.48 3.95
C GLU A 470 0.26 15.46 2.85
N ARG A 471 -0.64 14.47 2.90
CA ARG A 471 -1.77 14.34 1.97
C ARG A 471 -2.77 15.48 2.04
N PHE A 472 -2.82 16.19 3.16
CA PHE A 472 -3.73 17.30 3.39
C PHE A 472 -3.06 18.69 3.28
N VAL A 473 -1.77 18.74 2.92
CA VAL A 473 -1.10 20.00 2.59
C VAL A 473 -1.73 20.60 1.33
N SER A 474 -1.96 21.92 1.33
CA SER A 474 -2.74 22.61 0.29
C SER A 474 -2.25 22.34 -1.14
N ASP A 475 -0.94 22.21 -1.35
CA ASP A 475 -0.30 21.95 -2.64
C ASP A 475 0.16 20.50 -2.82
N SER A 476 -0.23 19.60 -1.93
CA SER A 476 0.11 18.18 -2.05
C SER A 476 -0.56 17.55 -3.29
N PRO A 477 0.18 16.74 -4.07
CA PRO A 477 -0.40 16.01 -5.19
C PRO A 477 -1.46 15.00 -4.75
N TYR A 478 -1.46 14.61 -3.47
CA TYR A 478 -2.43 13.70 -2.86
C TYR A 478 -3.64 14.41 -2.24
N ASN A 479 -3.66 15.75 -2.26
CA ASN A 479 -4.78 16.52 -1.74
C ASN A 479 -5.94 16.55 -2.73
N TYR A 480 -6.61 15.42 -2.87
CA TYR A 480 -7.74 15.27 -3.78
C TYR A 480 -8.95 16.10 -3.32
N GLY A 481 -9.14 16.29 -2.02
CA GLY A 481 -10.26 17.03 -1.43
C GLY A 481 -10.13 18.56 -1.49
N SER A 482 -9.03 19.08 -2.05
CA SER A 482 -8.77 20.53 -2.12
C SER A 482 -8.79 21.26 -0.76
N TYR A 483 -8.50 20.54 0.32
CA TYR A 483 -8.35 21.13 1.64
C TYR A 483 -7.22 22.16 1.66
N SER A 484 -7.37 23.23 2.44
CA SER A 484 -6.35 24.27 2.56
C SER A 484 -6.34 24.87 3.95
N ASN A 485 -5.18 24.82 4.60
CA ASN A 485 -4.96 25.42 5.90
C ASN A 485 -3.49 25.83 6.06
N SER A 486 -3.21 27.13 6.05
CA SER A 486 -1.85 27.66 6.07
C SER A 486 -1.06 27.34 7.36
N LYS A 487 -1.75 27.13 8.49
CA LYS A 487 -1.11 26.71 9.75
C LYS A 487 -0.67 25.26 9.65
N TYR A 488 -1.53 24.40 9.10
CA TYR A 488 -1.23 23.00 8.83
C TYR A 488 -0.03 22.87 7.89
N ASP A 489 -0.05 23.60 6.77
CA ASP A 489 1.02 23.59 5.76
C ASP A 489 2.38 23.96 6.36
N LYS A 490 2.42 25.00 7.24
CA LYS A 490 3.63 25.41 7.94
C LYS A 490 4.19 24.31 8.85
N LEU A 491 3.33 23.60 9.58
CA LEU A 491 3.76 22.51 10.47
C LEU A 491 4.38 21.36 9.68
N ILE A 492 3.71 20.94 8.60
CA ILE A 492 4.24 19.85 7.74
C ILE A 492 5.55 20.28 7.07
N LYS A 493 5.66 21.54 6.64
CA LYS A 493 6.93 22.07 6.10
C LYS A 493 8.05 21.96 7.12
N ILE A 494 7.86 22.41 8.37
CA ILE A 494 8.86 22.29 9.43
C ILE A 494 9.23 20.82 9.65
N ALA A 495 8.24 19.91 9.70
CA ALA A 495 8.48 18.47 9.85
C ALA A 495 9.35 17.89 8.72
N SER A 496 9.18 18.38 7.48
CA SER A 496 9.94 17.90 6.31
C SER A 496 11.37 18.43 6.27
N GLU A 497 11.63 19.58 6.88
CA GLU A 497 12.94 20.28 6.81
C GLU A 497 13.84 19.96 8.01
N THR A 498 13.25 19.71 9.20
CA THR A 498 14.03 19.49 10.42
C THR A 498 14.73 18.13 10.45
N LYS A 499 15.93 18.11 11.07
CA LYS A 499 16.63 16.87 11.43
C LYS A 499 16.41 16.48 12.90
N ASP A 500 15.84 17.37 13.71
CA ASP A 500 15.53 17.11 15.12
C ASP A 500 14.24 16.33 15.23
N ILE A 501 14.33 15.09 15.69
CA ILE A 501 13.21 14.18 15.83
C ILE A 501 12.17 14.66 16.85
N ASN A 502 12.57 15.42 17.85
CA ASN A 502 11.63 15.94 18.87
C ASN A 502 10.82 17.10 18.26
N VAL A 503 11.48 18.00 17.53
CA VAL A 503 10.80 19.09 16.79
C VAL A 503 9.86 18.48 15.75
N LYS A 504 10.31 17.48 14.99
CA LYS A 504 9.47 16.77 14.01
C LYS A 504 8.23 16.18 14.67
N THR A 505 8.40 15.50 15.81
CA THR A 505 7.30 14.88 16.54
C THR A 505 6.28 15.93 17.01
N ASP A 506 6.74 17.00 17.63
CA ASP A 506 5.89 18.07 18.17
C ASP A 506 5.04 18.74 17.06
N VAL A 507 5.64 19.10 15.93
CA VAL A 507 4.90 19.76 14.85
C VAL A 507 3.95 18.80 14.13
N LEU A 508 4.27 17.51 14.02
CA LEU A 508 3.35 16.53 13.44
C LEU A 508 2.16 16.25 14.35
N VAL A 509 2.35 16.19 15.67
CA VAL A 509 1.25 16.10 16.66
C VAL A 509 0.33 17.31 16.54
N LYS A 510 0.87 18.53 16.44
CA LYS A 510 0.07 19.74 16.21
C LYS A 510 -0.67 19.72 14.88
N ALA A 511 -0.07 19.17 13.82
CA ALA A 511 -0.75 19.02 12.54
C ALA A 511 -1.91 18.02 12.63
N GLU A 512 -1.73 16.88 13.30
CA GLU A 512 -2.79 15.90 13.55
C GLU A 512 -3.96 16.52 14.31
N ASN A 513 -3.69 17.36 15.29
CA ASN A 513 -4.70 18.09 16.05
C ASN A 513 -5.49 19.09 15.20
N ILE A 514 -4.85 19.72 14.19
CA ILE A 514 -5.57 20.53 13.21
C ILE A 514 -6.42 19.63 12.30
N TYR A 515 -5.89 18.48 11.85
CA TYR A 515 -6.66 17.51 11.07
C TYR A 515 -7.95 17.13 11.81
N GLU A 516 -7.87 16.77 13.09
CA GLU A 516 -9.03 16.40 13.91
C GLU A 516 -10.06 17.54 14.03
N LYS A 517 -9.61 18.79 14.11
CA LYS A 517 -10.50 19.96 14.14
C LYS A 517 -11.19 20.23 12.81
N GLU A 518 -10.48 20.05 11.72
CA GLU A 518 -10.93 20.41 10.37
C GLU A 518 -11.60 19.25 9.61
N ASN A 519 -11.25 18.02 9.94
CA ASN A 519 -11.77 16.76 9.39
C ASN A 519 -11.84 16.75 7.85
N PRO A 520 -10.73 16.87 7.13
CA PRO A 520 -10.72 16.90 5.67
C PRO A 520 -11.04 15.53 5.03
N ALA A 521 -11.01 14.46 5.81
CA ALA A 521 -11.38 13.12 5.38
C ALA A 521 -11.98 12.32 6.54
N ALA A 522 -12.92 11.43 6.24
CA ALA A 522 -13.47 10.48 7.19
C ALA A 522 -12.63 9.19 7.19
N LYS A 523 -12.17 8.77 8.35
CA LYS A 523 -11.41 7.54 8.52
C LYS A 523 -12.38 6.38 8.73
N MET A 524 -12.33 5.39 7.87
CA MET A 524 -13.25 4.25 7.91
C MET A 524 -12.75 3.06 8.75
N GLY A 525 -11.70 3.25 9.50
CA GLY A 525 -11.02 2.16 10.22
C GLY A 525 -9.87 1.59 9.41
N TYR A 526 -9.17 0.67 10.03
CA TYR A 526 -8.09 -0.06 9.39
C TYR A 526 -8.62 -1.38 8.88
N GLY A 527 -8.34 -1.70 7.63
CA GLY A 527 -8.19 -3.09 7.28
C GLY A 527 -6.92 -3.60 7.96
N GLU A 528 -6.98 -3.81 9.27
CA GLU A 528 -5.84 -4.36 10.00
C GLU A 528 -5.58 -5.78 9.51
N ILE A 529 -4.69 -5.87 8.54
CA ILE A 529 -4.24 -7.15 8.03
C ILE A 529 -3.02 -7.53 8.85
N THR A 530 -3.23 -8.36 9.85
CA THR A 530 -2.09 -8.92 10.60
C THR A 530 -1.47 -10.05 9.79
N ARG A 531 -0.25 -9.85 9.31
CA ARG A 531 0.57 -10.89 8.68
C ARG A 531 1.32 -11.68 9.75
N VAL A 532 1.40 -12.98 9.53
CA VAL A 532 2.08 -13.92 10.45
C VAL A 532 3.06 -14.74 9.64
N ILE A 533 4.30 -14.86 10.12
CA ILE A 533 5.27 -15.82 9.60
C ILE A 533 5.26 -17.07 10.48
N LEU A 534 5.12 -18.20 9.81
CA LEU A 534 5.37 -19.51 10.39
C LEU A 534 6.56 -20.12 9.67
N GLU A 535 7.56 -20.55 10.39
CA GLU A 535 8.78 -21.12 9.80
C GLU A 535 9.28 -22.36 10.56
N ARG A 536 10.01 -23.21 9.82
CA ARG A 536 10.72 -24.33 10.43
C ARG A 536 11.94 -23.87 11.20
N PRO A 537 12.36 -24.63 12.21
CA PRO A 537 13.63 -24.38 12.88
C PRO A 537 14.80 -24.29 11.90
N GLY A 538 15.69 -23.34 12.13
CA GLY A 538 16.89 -23.13 11.33
C GLY A 538 16.75 -22.15 10.15
N ILE A 539 15.56 -21.61 9.89
CA ILE A 539 15.39 -20.49 8.95
C ILE A 539 15.93 -19.22 9.61
N LYS A 540 16.64 -18.41 8.83
CA LYS A 540 17.24 -17.14 9.28
C LYS A 540 16.96 -16.05 8.26
N GLU A 541 16.93 -14.80 8.71
CA GLU A 541 16.79 -13.57 7.92
C GLU A 541 15.49 -13.52 7.07
N LEU A 542 14.47 -14.29 7.50
CA LEU A 542 13.10 -14.12 7.02
C LEU A 542 12.40 -13.15 7.96
N LYS A 543 11.94 -12.01 7.46
CA LYS A 543 11.36 -10.96 8.30
C LYS A 543 10.16 -10.30 7.63
N LEU A 544 9.20 -9.88 8.46
CA LEU A 544 8.24 -8.86 8.08
C LEU A 544 8.87 -7.51 8.39
N VAL A 545 9.02 -6.67 7.37
CA VAL A 545 9.53 -5.32 7.57
C VAL A 545 8.55 -4.55 8.45
N PRO A 546 9.02 -3.95 9.55
CA PRO A 546 8.19 -3.11 10.39
C PRO A 546 7.57 -2.03 9.54
N TYR A 547 6.50 -1.78 9.16
CA TYR A 547 5.97 -0.77 8.24
C TYR A 547 5.66 -1.33 6.85
N GLY A 548 4.38 -1.50 6.61
CA GLY A 548 3.85 -2.05 5.37
C GLY A 548 3.79 -3.58 5.35
N GLY A 549 4.43 -4.25 6.32
CA GLY A 549 4.38 -5.70 6.44
C GLY A 549 4.96 -6.45 5.24
N ILE A 550 5.83 -5.82 4.45
CA ILE A 550 6.52 -6.45 3.31
C ILE A 550 7.37 -7.60 3.85
N LEU A 551 7.32 -8.72 3.16
CA LEU A 551 8.15 -9.88 3.50
C LEU A 551 9.55 -9.71 2.93
N TYR A 552 10.52 -9.53 3.80
CA TYR A 552 11.92 -9.43 3.41
C TYR A 552 12.54 -10.81 3.22
N LEU A 553 12.83 -11.16 1.98
CA LEU A 553 13.33 -12.47 1.56
C LEU A 553 14.76 -12.44 0.98
N ARG A 554 15.31 -11.25 0.72
CA ARG A 554 16.59 -11.09 -0.01
C ARG A 554 17.76 -11.85 0.61
N ASN A 555 17.81 -11.90 1.94
CA ASN A 555 18.91 -12.49 2.71
C ASN A 555 18.53 -13.82 3.36
N VAL A 556 17.32 -14.34 3.07
CA VAL A 556 16.87 -15.59 3.69
C VAL A 556 17.90 -16.70 3.52
N ASN A 557 18.12 -17.45 4.59
CA ASN A 557 19.05 -18.57 4.58
C ASN A 557 18.64 -19.64 5.58
N LYS A 558 19.32 -20.79 5.52
CA LYS A 558 19.12 -21.94 6.40
C LYS A 558 20.37 -22.15 7.23
N ALA A 559 20.19 -22.44 8.53
CA ALA A 559 21.30 -22.93 9.37
C ALA A 559 21.82 -24.24 8.75
N LYS A 560 23.14 -24.36 8.70
CA LYS A 560 23.82 -25.59 8.28
C LYS A 560 23.60 -26.70 9.30
#